data_cef645258ac627017f03796b60bee635
#
_entry.id   cef645258ac627017f03796b60bee635
#
_cell.length_a   1.000
_cell.length_b   1.000
_cell.length_c   1.000
_cell.angle_alpha   90.00
_cell.angle_beta   90.00
_cell.angle_gamma   90.00
#
_symmetry.space_group_name_H-M   'P 1'
#
loop_
_entity.id
_entity.type
_entity.pdbx_description
1 polymer ?
#
loop_
_entity_poly.entity_id
_entity_poly.type
_entity_poly.pdbx_seq_one_letter_code
_entity_poly.pdbx_strand_id
1 'polypeptide(L)'
;MKTTAAAFAFSLLFAGFGAALPAQADSLAYGPDTCRNGFVWREAAIHDHVCVRPSSRTVAAQENAMALSRIDPAGDYGPFTCIDGFVWREAFPGDAVCVTPDRRSIVRTENANARRTRVLG
;
A
#
# COMPACT_ATOMS: atom_id res chain seq x y z
N MET A 1 -2.53 31.98 -51.80
CA MET A 1 -2.78 31.73 -51.37
C MET A 1 -3.09 30.67 -50.92
N LYS A 2 -3.37 30.42 -50.77
CA LYS A 2 -3.73 29.51 -50.59
C LYS A 2 -3.11 28.59 -49.91
N THR A 3 -2.48 28.32 -49.90
CA THR A 3 -1.72 27.46 -49.45
C THR A 3 -1.73 27.21 -48.13
N THR A 4 -1.61 27.92 -47.62
CA THR A 4 -1.51 27.81 -46.39
C THR A 4 -2.28 26.93 -45.72
N ALA A 5 -3.24 26.87 -45.92
CA ALA A 5 -4.06 26.16 -45.26
C ALA A 5 -3.62 24.87 -44.92
N ALA A 6 -3.19 24.32 -45.72
CA ALA A 6 -2.76 23.10 -45.54
C ALA A 6 -2.20 22.81 -44.29
N ALA A 7 -1.45 23.52 -44.01
CA ALA A 7 -0.77 23.31 -42.89
C ALA A 7 -1.50 22.82 -41.77
N PHE A 8 -2.37 23.36 -41.50
CA PHE A 8 -2.90 23.12 -40.34
C PHE A 8 -3.47 21.95 -40.17
N ALA A 9 -3.76 21.56 -40.99
CA ALA A 9 -4.51 20.45 -40.87
C ALA A 9 -3.85 19.47 -40.05
N PHE A 10 -2.73 19.17 -40.38
CA PHE A 10 -2.16 18.19 -39.77
C PHE A 10 -1.86 18.31 -38.38
N SER A 11 -1.84 19.39 -38.01
CA SER A 11 -1.44 19.49 -36.68
C SER A 11 -2.44 18.84 -35.83
N LEU A 12 -3.56 18.72 -36.27
CA LEU A 12 -4.49 18.22 -35.45
C LEU A 12 -4.29 16.82 -35.13
N LEU A 13 -3.81 16.09 -35.98
CA LEU A 13 -3.63 14.83 -35.74
C LEU A 13 -3.06 14.42 -34.54
N PHE A 14 -1.99 14.79 -34.21
CA PHE A 14 -1.41 14.21 -33.14
C PHE A 14 -1.98 14.57 -31.87
N ALA A 15 -2.80 15.39 -31.86
CA ALA A 15 -3.32 15.86 -30.66
C ALA A 15 -3.96 14.70 -29.98
N GLY A 16 -4.57 13.90 -30.70
CA GLY A 16 -5.31 12.89 -30.09
C GLY A 16 -4.59 11.84 -29.39
N PHE A 17 -3.59 11.32 -29.94
CA PHE A 17 -3.08 10.23 -29.29
C PHE A 17 -2.18 10.51 -28.14
N GLY A 18 -1.82 11.66 -27.98
CA GLY A 18 -0.96 11.94 -26.88
C GLY A 18 -1.63 11.77 -25.58
N ALA A 19 -2.89 11.87 -25.53
CA ALA A 19 -3.55 11.89 -24.28
C ALA A 19 -3.52 10.59 -23.51
N ALA A 20 -3.50 9.52 -24.12
CA ALA A 20 -3.60 8.29 -23.42
C ALA A 20 -2.36 7.93 -22.63
N LEU A 21 -1.24 8.26 -23.11
CA LEU A 21 -0.03 7.88 -22.45
C LEU A 21 0.20 8.44 -21.06
N PRO A 22 -0.07 9.68 -20.85
CA PRO A 22 0.19 10.25 -19.55
C PRO A 22 -0.63 9.62 -18.45
N ALA A 23 -1.81 9.21 -18.75
CA ALA A 23 -2.66 8.66 -17.74
C ALA A 23 -2.11 7.34 -17.25
N GLN A 24 -1.55 6.57 -18.13
CA GLN A 24 -1.01 5.30 -17.70
C GLN A 24 0.26 5.48 -16.91
N ALA A 25 1.05 6.42 -17.27
CA ALA A 25 2.29 6.68 -16.57
C ALA A 25 1.98 7.10 -15.14
N ASP A 26 0.95 7.90 -14.94
CA ASP A 26 0.60 8.35 -13.63
C ASP A 26 0.10 7.20 -12.77
N SER A 27 -0.59 6.23 -13.32
CA SER A 27 -1.12 5.14 -12.54
C SER A 27 -0.02 4.22 -12.05
N LEU A 28 1.17 4.29 -12.58
CA LEU A 28 2.27 3.44 -12.15
C LEU A 28 3.41 4.24 -11.53
N ALA A 29 3.07 5.37 -10.93
CA ALA A 29 4.07 6.28 -10.37
C ALA A 29 5.03 5.63 -9.39
N TYR A 30 4.59 4.60 -8.69
CA TYR A 30 5.41 3.93 -7.70
C TYR A 30 5.70 2.48 -8.09
N GLY A 31 5.67 2.19 -9.37
CA GLY A 31 5.96 0.85 -9.89
C GLY A 31 4.79 -0.10 -9.76
N PRO A 32 5.06 -1.40 -9.78
CA PRO A 32 4.01 -2.41 -9.77
C PRO A 32 3.15 -2.42 -8.50
N ASP A 33 3.65 -1.82 -7.43
CA ASP A 33 2.91 -1.77 -6.18
C ASP A 33 2.13 -0.47 -6.01
N THR A 34 1.95 0.30 -7.07
CA THR A 34 1.18 1.54 -7.02
C THR A 34 -0.25 1.25 -6.57
N CYS A 35 -0.71 1.95 -5.57
CA CYS A 35 -2.05 1.78 -5.02
C CYS A 35 -3.10 2.50 -5.85
N ARG A 36 -4.31 1.96 -5.86
CA ARG A 36 -5.45 2.66 -6.44
C ARG A 36 -5.75 3.90 -5.62
N ASN A 37 -6.46 4.85 -6.21
CA ASN A 37 -6.84 6.08 -5.52
C ASN A 37 -7.58 5.76 -4.23
N GLY A 38 -7.23 6.43 -3.17
CA GLY A 38 -7.84 6.22 -1.86
C GLY A 38 -7.09 5.22 -1.01
N PHE A 39 -6.06 4.60 -1.55
CA PHE A 39 -5.26 3.62 -0.82
C PHE A 39 -3.80 4.07 -0.77
N VAL A 40 -3.12 3.67 0.28
CA VAL A 40 -1.71 3.99 0.49
C VAL A 40 -0.99 2.73 0.96
N TRP A 41 0.32 2.67 0.85
CA TRP A 41 1.08 1.56 1.41
C TRP A 41 0.90 1.53 2.91
N ARG A 42 0.66 0.35 3.46
CA ARG A 42 0.46 0.18 4.89
C ARG A 42 1.72 0.52 5.70
N GLU A 43 2.85 0.13 5.18
CA GLU A 43 4.14 0.40 5.80
C GLU A 43 4.22 -0.04 7.27
N ALA A 44 3.73 -1.23 7.56
CA ALA A 44 3.96 -1.85 8.85
C ALA A 44 5.46 -2.07 9.05
N ALA A 45 6.20 -2.18 7.95
CA ALA A 45 7.65 -2.06 7.89
C ALA A 45 7.97 -1.39 6.57
N ILE A 46 9.21 -0.98 6.36
CA ILE A 46 9.57 -0.21 5.18
C ILE A 46 9.28 -0.94 3.88
N HIS A 47 9.31 -2.25 3.89
CA HIS A 47 9.07 -3.04 2.69
C HIS A 47 7.59 -3.42 2.49
N ASP A 48 6.71 -3.02 3.40
CA ASP A 48 5.30 -3.42 3.34
C ASP A 48 4.52 -2.49 2.42
N HIS A 49 4.30 -2.94 1.19
CA HIS A 49 3.59 -2.19 0.17
C HIS A 49 2.15 -2.66 -0.03
N VAL A 50 1.56 -3.33 0.95
CA VAL A 50 0.15 -3.68 0.86
C VAL A 50 -0.67 -2.39 0.91
N CYS A 51 -1.52 -2.21 -0.08
CA CYS A 51 -2.31 -0.99 -0.21
C CYS A 51 -3.54 -1.06 0.68
N VAL A 52 -3.67 -0.11 1.57
CA VAL A 52 -4.73 -0.06 2.59
C VAL A 52 -5.31 1.35 2.67
N ARG A 53 -6.40 1.51 3.39
CA ARG A 53 -6.91 2.84 3.69
C ARG A 53 -5.92 3.59 4.56
N PRO A 54 -5.83 4.91 4.43
CA PRO A 54 -4.90 5.69 5.25
C PRO A 54 -5.02 5.46 6.76
N SER A 55 -6.23 5.18 7.23
CA SER A 55 -6.43 4.91 8.66
C SER A 55 -5.70 3.65 9.10
N SER A 56 -5.62 2.62 8.27
CA SER A 56 -4.90 1.41 8.62
C SER A 56 -3.40 1.66 8.70
N ARG A 57 -2.87 2.50 7.82
CA ARG A 57 -1.46 2.89 7.89
C ARG A 57 -1.17 3.62 9.19
N THR A 58 -2.05 4.51 9.60
CA THR A 58 -1.89 5.23 10.86
C THR A 58 -1.87 4.26 12.04
N VAL A 59 -2.78 3.29 12.04
CA VAL A 59 -2.82 2.29 13.11
C VAL A 59 -1.54 1.45 13.11
N ALA A 60 -1.05 1.06 11.95
CA ALA A 60 0.20 0.28 11.88
C ALA A 60 1.37 1.05 12.48
N ALA A 61 1.44 2.36 12.23
CA ALA A 61 2.48 3.20 12.81
C ALA A 61 2.36 3.28 14.34
N GLN A 62 1.14 3.38 14.84
CA GLN A 62 0.89 3.41 16.28
C GLN A 62 1.28 2.07 16.92
N GLU A 63 0.97 0.97 16.27
CA GLU A 63 1.31 -0.35 16.75
C GLU A 63 2.83 -0.52 16.83
N ASN A 64 3.53 -0.05 15.82
CA ASN A 64 4.99 -0.09 15.82
C ASN A 64 5.56 0.74 16.98
N ALA A 65 4.98 1.88 17.26
CA ALA A 65 5.44 2.74 18.34
C ALA A 65 5.23 2.11 19.71
N MET A 66 4.22 1.26 19.84
CA MET A 66 3.92 0.61 21.11
C MET A 66 4.50 -0.79 21.22
N ALA A 67 5.24 -1.23 20.23
CA ALA A 67 5.67 -2.63 20.15
C ALA A 67 6.39 -3.11 21.42
N LEU A 68 7.32 -2.35 21.93
CA LEU A 68 8.09 -2.79 23.08
C LEU A 68 7.25 -2.89 24.35
N SER A 69 6.18 -2.13 24.45
CA SER A 69 5.34 -2.14 25.64
C SER A 69 4.43 -3.36 25.71
N ARG A 70 4.36 -4.15 24.65
CA ARG A 70 3.44 -5.29 24.56
C ARG A 70 4.14 -6.63 24.51
N ILE A 71 5.43 -6.67 24.80
CA ILE A 71 6.17 -7.92 24.77
C ILE A 71 6.56 -8.36 26.18
N ASP A 72 6.66 -9.68 26.33
CA ASP A 72 7.22 -10.32 27.51
C ASP A 72 8.49 -11.03 27.06
N PRO A 73 9.67 -10.43 27.28
CA PRO A 73 10.92 -11.00 26.75
C PRO A 73 11.27 -12.36 27.35
N ALA A 74 10.67 -12.73 28.46
CA ALA A 74 10.90 -14.02 29.09
C ALA A 74 9.80 -15.01 28.80
N GLY A 75 8.93 -14.72 27.83
CA GLY A 75 7.79 -15.56 27.55
C GLY A 75 8.12 -16.83 26.79
N ASP A 76 7.09 -17.68 26.63
CA ASP A 76 7.23 -19.03 26.08
C ASP A 76 7.67 -19.08 24.63
N TYR A 77 7.42 -18.02 23.88
CA TYR A 77 7.72 -18.01 22.45
C TYR A 77 8.95 -17.17 22.11
N GLY A 78 9.80 -16.94 23.09
CA GLY A 78 11.04 -16.22 22.88
C GLY A 78 10.93 -14.74 23.22
N PRO A 79 11.93 -13.93 22.85
CA PRO A 79 12.01 -12.54 23.31
C PRO A 79 10.93 -11.63 22.76
N PHE A 80 10.17 -12.09 21.77
CA PHE A 80 9.08 -11.30 21.22
C PHE A 80 7.70 -11.87 21.58
N THR A 81 7.62 -12.69 22.63
CA THR A 81 6.33 -13.18 23.12
C THR A 81 5.45 -12.01 23.51
N CYS A 82 4.21 -12.01 23.07
CA CYS A 82 3.27 -10.95 23.44
C CYS A 82 2.75 -11.15 24.86
N ILE A 83 2.50 -10.05 25.56
CA ILE A 83 1.81 -10.13 26.84
C ILE A 83 0.38 -10.56 26.60
N ASP A 84 -0.32 -10.99 27.66
CA ASP A 84 -1.68 -11.49 27.55
C ASP A 84 -2.60 -10.51 26.86
N GLY A 85 -3.43 -11.02 25.99
CA GLY A 85 -4.38 -10.20 25.23
C GLY A 85 -3.87 -9.74 23.86
N PHE A 86 -2.60 -9.99 23.56
CA PHE A 86 -2.01 -9.58 22.30
C PHE A 86 -1.46 -10.78 21.55
N VAL A 87 -1.40 -10.66 20.23
CA VAL A 87 -0.90 -11.69 19.32
C VAL A 87 0.00 -11.04 18.30
N TRP A 88 0.85 -11.80 17.65
CA TRP A 88 1.69 -11.27 16.58
C TRP A 88 0.82 -10.78 15.41
N ARG A 89 1.13 -9.61 14.91
CA ARG A 89 0.35 -8.98 13.81
C ARG A 89 0.42 -9.78 12.52
N GLU A 90 1.59 -10.30 12.21
CA GLU A 90 1.80 -11.12 11.02
C GLU A 90 1.39 -10.42 9.71
N ALA A 91 1.70 -9.14 9.60
CA ALA A 91 1.44 -8.39 8.38
C ALA A 91 2.29 -8.92 7.23
N PHE A 92 3.44 -9.47 7.53
CA PHE A 92 4.37 -10.09 6.60
C PHE A 92 5.15 -11.17 7.36
N PRO A 93 5.86 -12.05 6.66
CA PRO A 93 6.63 -13.10 7.35
C PRO A 93 7.63 -12.49 8.32
N GLY A 94 7.60 -12.95 9.56
CA GLY A 94 8.51 -12.45 10.59
C GLY A 94 8.01 -11.24 11.36
N ASP A 95 6.81 -10.74 11.06
CA ASP A 95 6.24 -9.61 11.79
C ASP A 95 5.76 -10.07 13.16
N ALA A 96 6.50 -9.73 14.19
CA ALA A 96 6.21 -10.10 15.58
C ALA A 96 5.72 -8.91 16.41
N VAL A 97 5.23 -7.85 15.78
CA VAL A 97 4.63 -6.73 16.50
C VAL A 97 3.34 -7.22 17.13
N CYS A 98 3.17 -6.98 18.42
CA CYS A 98 2.02 -7.48 19.17
C CYS A 98 0.83 -6.55 19.05
N VAL A 99 -0.29 -7.08 18.61
CA VAL A 99 -1.53 -6.34 18.36
C VAL A 99 -2.70 -7.12 18.94
N THR A 100 -3.88 -6.51 18.96
CA THR A 100 -5.08 -7.22 19.41
C THR A 100 -5.45 -8.28 18.36
N PRO A 101 -6.14 -9.36 18.78
CA PRO A 101 -6.61 -10.37 17.83
C PRO A 101 -7.49 -9.80 16.72
N ASP A 102 -8.30 -8.80 17.04
CA ASP A 102 -9.14 -8.15 16.02
C ASP A 102 -8.29 -7.45 14.97
N ARG A 103 -7.26 -6.76 15.42
CA ARG A 103 -6.37 -6.09 14.47
C ARG A 103 -5.66 -7.09 13.57
N ARG A 104 -5.22 -8.21 14.11
CA ARG A 104 -4.59 -9.25 13.31
C ARG A 104 -5.55 -9.79 12.24
N SER A 105 -6.82 -9.94 12.58
CA SER A 105 -7.82 -10.36 11.59
C SER A 105 -7.98 -9.35 10.47
N ILE A 106 -7.98 -8.05 10.80
CA ILE A 106 -8.06 -7.00 9.80
C ILE A 106 -6.84 -7.06 8.89
N VAL A 107 -5.65 -7.19 9.45
CA VAL A 107 -4.41 -7.28 8.68
C VAL A 107 -4.45 -8.46 7.72
N ARG A 108 -4.98 -9.59 8.17
CA ARG A 108 -5.10 -10.77 7.32
C ARG A 108 -6.03 -10.50 6.15
N THR A 109 -7.12 -9.80 6.38
CA THR A 109 -8.06 -9.41 5.31
C THR A 109 -7.39 -8.44 4.34
N GLU A 110 -6.63 -7.49 4.85
CA GLU A 110 -5.89 -6.56 3.99
C GLU A 110 -4.92 -7.30 3.08
N ASN A 111 -4.21 -8.27 3.63
CA ASN A 111 -3.28 -9.08 2.84
C ASN A 111 -4.04 -9.88 1.77
N ALA A 112 -5.18 -10.43 2.11
CA ALA A 112 -5.98 -11.20 1.17
C ALA A 112 -6.50 -10.33 0.02
N ASN A 113 -6.71 -9.05 0.27
CA ASN A 113 -7.22 -8.11 -0.72
C ASN A 113 -6.12 -7.32 -1.43
N ALA A 114 -4.86 -7.62 -1.16
CA ALA A 114 -3.75 -6.79 -1.65
C ALA A 114 -3.79 -6.56 -3.17
N ARG A 115 -4.18 -7.54 -3.93
CA ARG A 115 -4.22 -7.38 -5.38
C ARG A 115 -5.36 -6.48 -5.85
N ARG A 116 -6.40 -6.36 -5.05
CA ARG A 116 -7.58 -5.57 -5.43
C ARG A 116 -7.38 -4.09 -5.19
N THR A 117 -6.45 -3.74 -4.31
CA THR A 117 -6.24 -2.35 -3.91
C THR A 117 -5.08 -1.69 -4.64
N ARG A 118 -4.34 -2.43 -5.44
CA ARG A 118 -3.28 -1.84 -6.27
C ARG A 118 -3.75 -1.78 -7.73
N VAL A 119 -3.13 -0.89 -8.47
CA VAL A 119 -3.53 -0.60 -9.85
C VAL A 119 -3.41 -1.83 -10.75
N LEU A 120 -2.32 -2.57 -10.64
CA LEU A 120 -2.09 -3.71 -11.52
C LEU A 120 -2.84 -4.98 -11.11
N GLY A 121 -3.42 -5.00 -9.98
CA GLY A 121 -4.21 -6.17 -9.56
C GLY A 121 -3.43 -7.39 -9.14
#